data_a7956424816527f52b9c78ac8bb6dc2f
#
_entry.id   a7956424816527f52b9c78ac8bb6dc2f
#
_cell.length_a   1.000
_cell.length_b   1.000
_cell.length_c   1.000
_cell.angle_alpha   90.00
_cell.angle_beta   90.00
_cell.angle_gamma   90.00
#
_symmetry.space_group_name_H-M   'P 1'
#
loop_
_entity.id
_entity.type
_entity.pdbx_description
1 polymer ?
#
loop_
_entity_poly.entity_id
_entity_poly.type
_entity_poly.pdbx_seq_one_letter_code
_entity_poly.pdbx_strand_id
1 'polypeptide(L)'
;MFVEALKRQNPALISAALSLWQQGKIAPDSWVIDVDQILENGKRQIETARLYGIELYLMTKQFGRNPWLAEKLLALGYSGIVAVDYKEARVMRRAGLPVAHQGHLVQIPCHQVADAVEQGTDVITVFTLDKAREVSAAAVKAGRIQSVLLKVYSDDDFLYPGQESGFVQHSLHEVVAEIKKLPGLHLAGLTHFPCLLWDEAAGKVLPTPNLHTLIQARDQLAKSGIAIEQLNAPSATSCTSLPLLAQYGVTHAEPGHALTGTIPANQQGDQPERIAMLWLSEISHHFRGDSYCYGGGYYRRGHAQHALVFSPENQKITETNLKTVDDSSIDYYLPLAGEFPVSSAVVFCFRTQIFVTRSDVVLVSGIQRGEPEIVGRYDSLGNSLEA
;
A
#
# COMPACT_ATOMS: atom_id res chain seq x y z
N MET A 1 1.03 17.72 -0.60
CA MET A 1 1.91 16.95 -1.51
C MET A 1 1.26 16.78 -2.89
N PHE A 2 0.07 16.15 -3.04
CA PHE A 2 -0.54 15.87 -4.35
C PHE A 2 -1.75 16.72 -4.71
N VAL A 3 -2.02 17.81 -4.02
CA VAL A 3 -3.18 18.67 -4.32
C VAL A 3 -3.13 19.18 -5.76
N GLU A 4 -1.97 19.64 -6.24
CA GLU A 4 -1.80 20.08 -7.62
C GLU A 4 -1.96 18.93 -8.64
N ALA A 5 -1.44 17.75 -8.33
CA ALA A 5 -1.65 16.57 -9.16
C ALA A 5 -3.15 16.18 -9.21
N LEU A 6 -3.86 16.23 -8.09
CA LEU A 6 -5.30 15.99 -8.01
C LEU A 6 -6.08 16.99 -8.87
N LYS A 7 -5.79 18.29 -8.75
CA LYS A 7 -6.42 19.35 -9.56
C LYS A 7 -6.22 19.14 -11.06
N ARG A 8 -5.03 18.67 -11.45
CA ARG A 8 -4.67 18.45 -12.85
C ARG A 8 -5.24 17.14 -13.41
N GLN A 9 -5.16 16.04 -12.63
CA GLN A 9 -5.43 14.70 -13.13
C GLN A 9 -6.87 14.24 -12.89
N ASN A 10 -7.49 14.66 -11.78
CA ASN A 10 -8.81 14.20 -11.38
C ASN A 10 -9.65 15.30 -10.69
N PRO A 11 -9.88 16.46 -11.33
CA PRO A 11 -10.71 17.53 -10.76
C PRO A 11 -12.16 17.07 -10.53
N ALA A 12 -12.65 16.10 -11.28
CA ALA A 12 -13.98 15.54 -11.10
C ALA A 12 -14.16 14.87 -9.73
N LEU A 13 -13.11 14.26 -9.19
CA LEU A 13 -13.12 13.68 -7.84
C LEU A 13 -13.32 14.76 -6.76
N ILE A 14 -12.69 15.92 -6.91
CA ILE A 14 -12.90 17.08 -6.00
C ILE A 14 -14.36 17.49 -6.04
N SER A 15 -14.90 17.70 -7.24
CA SER A 15 -16.28 18.16 -7.43
C SER A 15 -17.30 17.15 -6.88
N ALA A 16 -17.07 15.86 -7.12
CA ALA A 16 -17.93 14.78 -6.61
C ALA A 16 -17.90 14.71 -5.07
N ALA A 17 -16.72 14.73 -4.46
CA ALA A 17 -16.57 14.70 -3.01
C ALA A 17 -17.27 15.90 -2.34
N LEU A 18 -17.07 17.12 -2.86
CA LEU A 18 -17.72 18.32 -2.33
C LEU A 18 -19.24 18.28 -2.51
N SER A 19 -19.74 17.82 -3.67
CA SER A 19 -21.18 17.68 -3.92
C SER A 19 -21.82 16.67 -2.97
N LEU A 20 -21.20 15.50 -2.78
CA LEU A 20 -21.71 14.46 -1.88
C LEU A 20 -21.66 14.90 -0.41
N TRP A 21 -20.63 15.66 -0.02
CA TRP A 21 -20.54 16.28 1.30
C TRP A 21 -21.66 17.31 1.51
N GLN A 22 -21.88 18.24 0.56
CA GLN A 22 -22.97 19.22 0.63
C GLN A 22 -24.36 18.58 0.74
N GLN A 23 -24.54 17.39 0.16
CA GLN A 23 -25.77 16.58 0.27
C GLN A 23 -25.86 15.83 1.61
N GLY A 24 -24.87 15.94 2.51
CA GLY A 24 -24.81 15.17 3.75
C GLY A 24 -24.57 13.67 3.56
N LYS A 25 -24.12 13.25 2.36
CA LYS A 25 -23.90 11.83 2.05
C LYS A 25 -22.50 11.34 2.44
N ILE A 26 -21.53 12.25 2.58
CA ILE A 26 -20.19 11.95 3.09
C ILE A 26 -19.94 12.84 4.30
N ALA A 27 -19.63 12.23 5.43
CA ALA A 27 -19.20 12.95 6.64
C ALA A 27 -17.73 13.40 6.52
N PRO A 28 -17.33 14.46 7.24
CA PRO A 28 -15.92 14.81 7.36
C PRO A 28 -15.13 13.68 8.03
N ASP A 29 -13.80 13.71 7.82
CA ASP A 29 -12.85 12.66 8.16
C ASP A 29 -13.12 11.37 7.37
N SER A 30 -13.23 11.53 6.03
CA SER A 30 -13.42 10.39 5.11
C SER A 30 -12.39 10.39 3.98
N TRP A 31 -11.80 9.24 3.71
CA TRP A 31 -11.09 8.98 2.46
C TRP A 31 -12.11 8.69 1.36
N VAL A 32 -12.11 9.49 0.31
CA VAL A 32 -12.98 9.30 -0.86
C VAL A 32 -12.14 8.71 -1.98
N ILE A 33 -12.52 7.51 -2.44
CA ILE A 33 -11.82 6.76 -3.49
C ILE A 33 -12.65 6.76 -4.76
N ASP A 34 -12.06 7.22 -5.86
CA ASP A 34 -12.59 7.06 -7.22
C ASP A 34 -12.36 5.63 -7.68
N VAL A 35 -13.43 4.82 -7.62
CA VAL A 35 -13.38 3.39 -7.94
C VAL A 35 -12.98 3.17 -9.40
N ASP A 36 -13.52 3.96 -10.32
CA ASP A 36 -13.24 3.78 -11.74
C ASP A 36 -11.77 4.09 -12.05
N GLN A 37 -11.22 5.14 -11.43
CA GLN A 37 -9.82 5.52 -11.63
C GLN A 37 -8.85 4.52 -10.98
N ILE A 38 -9.13 4.01 -9.77
CA ILE A 38 -8.23 3.02 -9.13
C ILE A 38 -8.21 1.71 -9.92
N LEU A 39 -9.35 1.29 -10.49
CA LEU A 39 -9.42 0.11 -11.36
C LEU A 39 -8.67 0.34 -12.68
N GLU A 40 -8.75 1.52 -13.27
CA GLU A 40 -7.95 1.85 -14.46
C GLU A 40 -6.45 1.85 -14.15
N ASN A 41 -6.02 2.37 -12.99
CA ASN A 41 -4.63 2.29 -12.54
C ASN A 41 -4.18 0.82 -12.41
N GLY A 42 -4.99 -0.01 -11.75
CA GLY A 42 -4.72 -1.44 -11.59
C GLY A 42 -4.61 -2.17 -12.93
N LYS A 43 -5.50 -1.88 -13.88
CA LYS A 43 -5.48 -2.45 -15.23
C LYS A 43 -4.16 -2.12 -15.95
N ARG A 44 -3.73 -0.85 -15.93
CA ARG A 44 -2.46 -0.42 -16.53
C ARG A 44 -1.26 -1.11 -15.92
N GLN A 45 -1.27 -1.32 -14.61
CA GLN A 45 -0.21 -2.07 -13.91
C GLN A 45 -0.15 -3.52 -14.37
N ILE A 46 -1.29 -4.21 -14.46
CA ILE A 46 -1.34 -5.59 -14.92
C ILE A 46 -0.91 -5.70 -16.40
N GLU A 47 -1.37 -4.81 -17.26
CA GLU A 47 -0.97 -4.78 -18.66
C GLU A 47 0.56 -4.57 -18.80
N THR A 48 1.12 -3.63 -18.04
CA THR A 48 2.56 -3.37 -18.02
C THR A 48 3.33 -4.57 -17.47
N ALA A 49 2.89 -5.14 -16.34
CA ALA A 49 3.57 -6.28 -15.72
C ALA A 49 3.63 -7.50 -16.67
N ARG A 50 2.55 -7.77 -17.40
CA ARG A 50 2.51 -8.85 -18.41
C ARG A 50 3.53 -8.66 -19.53
N LEU A 51 3.76 -7.41 -19.99
CA LEU A 51 4.78 -7.11 -21.00
C LEU A 51 6.19 -7.47 -20.54
N TYR A 52 6.44 -7.42 -19.24
CA TYR A 52 7.76 -7.67 -18.64
C TYR A 52 7.85 -9.00 -17.91
N GLY A 53 6.81 -9.85 -17.96
CA GLY A 53 6.81 -11.15 -17.30
C GLY A 53 6.90 -11.09 -15.78
N ILE A 54 6.37 -10.03 -15.16
CA ILE A 54 6.36 -9.84 -13.71
C ILE A 54 4.95 -10.13 -13.19
N GLU A 55 4.83 -10.93 -12.16
CA GLU A 55 3.58 -11.14 -11.42
C GLU A 55 3.42 -10.08 -10.32
N LEU A 56 2.18 -9.64 -10.11
CA LEU A 56 1.89 -8.62 -9.12
C LEU A 56 1.02 -9.16 -7.99
N TYR A 57 1.50 -9.02 -6.75
CA TYR A 57 0.68 -9.17 -5.56
C TYR A 57 -0.01 -7.84 -5.21
N LEU A 58 -1.30 -7.91 -4.92
CA LEU A 58 -2.12 -6.75 -4.57
C LEU A 58 -1.85 -6.30 -3.13
N MET A 59 -1.33 -5.08 -2.95
CA MET A 59 -1.16 -4.48 -1.63
C MET A 59 -2.39 -3.61 -1.27
N THR A 60 -3.09 -3.93 -0.18
CA THR A 60 -4.39 -3.32 0.16
C THR A 60 -4.34 -2.21 1.21
N LYS A 61 -3.22 -2.02 1.90
CA LYS A 61 -3.10 -1.06 3.01
C LYS A 61 -3.35 0.40 2.61
N GLN A 62 -3.06 0.77 1.37
CA GLN A 62 -3.22 2.15 0.87
C GLN A 62 -4.67 2.56 0.67
N PHE A 63 -5.56 1.59 0.45
CA PHE A 63 -7.00 1.82 0.28
C PHE A 63 -7.85 1.21 1.42
N GLY A 64 -7.26 1.11 2.63
CA GLY A 64 -7.98 0.75 3.84
C GLY A 64 -8.35 -0.73 3.95
N ARG A 65 -7.55 -1.64 3.38
CA ARG A 65 -7.83 -3.09 3.47
C ARG A 65 -9.24 -3.45 3.00
N ASN A 66 -9.78 -2.68 2.04
CA ASN A 66 -11.15 -2.81 1.60
C ASN A 66 -11.35 -4.10 0.78
N PRO A 67 -12.15 -5.06 1.24
CA PRO A 67 -12.28 -6.35 0.56
C PRO A 67 -13.08 -6.26 -0.75
N TRP A 68 -14.09 -5.41 -0.83
CA TRP A 68 -14.88 -5.22 -2.05
C TRP A 68 -14.00 -4.67 -3.19
N LEU A 69 -13.17 -3.65 -2.89
CA LEU A 69 -12.26 -3.08 -3.88
C LEU A 69 -11.14 -4.05 -4.24
N ALA A 70 -10.64 -4.82 -3.24
CA ALA A 70 -9.64 -5.85 -3.49
C ALA A 70 -10.16 -6.93 -4.43
N GLU A 71 -11.41 -7.38 -4.29
CA GLU A 71 -12.05 -8.33 -5.22
C GLU A 71 -12.05 -7.81 -6.66
N LYS A 72 -12.45 -6.55 -6.86
CA LYS A 72 -12.49 -5.94 -8.20
C LYS A 72 -11.09 -5.82 -8.82
N LEU A 73 -10.08 -5.46 -8.02
CA LEU A 73 -8.70 -5.39 -8.46
C LEU A 73 -8.14 -6.78 -8.80
N LEU A 74 -8.39 -7.81 -7.97
CA LEU A 74 -7.98 -9.18 -8.24
C LEU A 74 -8.53 -9.69 -9.58
N ALA A 75 -9.77 -9.33 -9.93
CA ALA A 75 -10.38 -9.69 -11.20
C ALA A 75 -9.63 -9.15 -12.43
N LEU A 76 -8.74 -8.15 -12.27
CA LEU A 76 -7.89 -7.64 -13.35
C LEU A 76 -6.70 -8.55 -13.65
N GLY A 77 -6.34 -9.47 -12.72
CA GLY A 77 -5.27 -10.44 -12.91
C GLY A 77 -4.07 -10.30 -11.96
N TYR A 78 -4.25 -9.70 -10.79
CA TYR A 78 -3.27 -9.80 -9.71
C TYR A 78 -3.21 -11.26 -9.22
N SER A 79 -2.01 -11.74 -8.89
CA SER A 79 -1.78 -13.14 -8.49
C SER A 79 -2.31 -13.49 -7.09
N GLY A 80 -2.84 -12.50 -6.37
CA GLY A 80 -3.40 -12.61 -5.04
C GLY A 80 -3.00 -11.43 -4.16
N ILE A 81 -3.43 -11.46 -2.91
CA ILE A 81 -3.17 -10.36 -1.95
C ILE A 81 -1.86 -10.62 -1.21
N VAL A 82 -1.01 -9.59 -1.10
CA VAL A 82 0.05 -9.56 -0.10
C VAL A 82 -0.46 -8.90 1.17
N ALA A 83 -0.61 -9.67 2.25
CA ALA A 83 -1.08 -9.16 3.52
C ALA A 83 0.08 -8.63 4.37
N VAL A 84 -0.05 -7.40 4.87
CA VAL A 84 0.95 -6.76 5.75
C VAL A 84 1.11 -7.56 7.05
N ASP A 85 -0.01 -7.97 7.63
CA ASP A 85 -0.07 -8.72 8.88
C ASP A 85 -1.18 -9.79 8.85
N TYR A 86 -1.23 -10.62 9.90
CA TYR A 86 -2.26 -11.66 10.02
C TYR A 86 -3.69 -11.10 10.17
N LYS A 87 -3.86 -9.87 10.67
CA LYS A 87 -5.18 -9.24 10.81
C LYS A 87 -5.75 -8.87 9.44
N GLU A 88 -4.90 -8.35 8.55
CA GLU A 88 -5.28 -8.10 7.15
C GLU A 88 -5.63 -9.40 6.42
N ALA A 89 -4.76 -10.42 6.54
CA ALA A 89 -5.05 -11.74 5.98
C ALA A 89 -6.41 -12.29 6.44
N ARG A 90 -6.73 -12.13 7.73
CA ARG A 90 -8.02 -12.54 8.30
C ARG A 90 -9.22 -11.79 7.68
N VAL A 91 -9.08 -10.47 7.45
CA VAL A 91 -10.15 -9.67 6.81
C VAL A 91 -10.38 -10.18 5.38
N MET A 92 -9.33 -10.35 4.61
CA MET A 92 -9.41 -10.80 3.22
C MET A 92 -9.98 -12.23 3.10
N ARG A 93 -9.52 -13.16 3.94
CA ARG A 93 -10.03 -14.54 3.96
C ARG A 93 -11.50 -14.62 4.37
N ARG A 94 -11.96 -13.80 5.32
CA ARG A 94 -13.38 -13.72 5.69
C ARG A 94 -14.26 -13.26 4.53
N ALA A 95 -13.72 -12.46 3.64
CA ALA A 95 -14.37 -12.06 2.39
C ALA A 95 -14.20 -13.09 1.25
N GLY A 96 -13.58 -14.24 1.50
CA GLY A 96 -13.34 -15.27 0.49
C GLY A 96 -12.22 -14.95 -0.51
N LEU A 97 -11.35 -13.98 -0.20
CA LEU A 97 -10.31 -13.53 -1.11
C LEU A 97 -8.98 -14.27 -0.88
N PRO A 98 -8.22 -14.59 -1.95
CA PRO A 98 -6.95 -15.29 -1.85
C PRO A 98 -5.86 -14.41 -1.24
N VAL A 99 -5.19 -14.92 -0.20
CA VAL A 99 -3.98 -14.33 0.37
C VAL A 99 -2.79 -15.09 -0.17
N ALA A 100 -2.12 -14.53 -1.17
CA ALA A 100 -0.99 -15.18 -1.84
C ALA A 100 0.31 -15.02 -1.06
N HIS A 101 0.60 -13.86 -0.49
CA HIS A 101 1.86 -13.62 0.21
C HIS A 101 1.62 -13.10 1.64
N GLN A 102 2.27 -13.74 2.61
CA GLN A 102 2.19 -13.37 4.02
C GLN A 102 3.56 -13.44 4.70
N GLY A 103 3.74 -12.69 5.79
CA GLY A 103 4.99 -12.71 6.57
C GLY A 103 6.07 -11.74 6.06
N HIS A 104 5.83 -11.05 4.96
CA HIS A 104 6.84 -10.20 4.31
C HIS A 104 7.23 -8.95 5.14
N LEU A 105 6.24 -8.22 5.66
CA LEU A 105 6.48 -7.02 6.48
C LEU A 105 6.35 -7.33 7.98
N VAL A 106 5.37 -8.14 8.37
CA VAL A 106 5.13 -8.56 9.73
C VAL A 106 5.06 -10.09 9.75
N GLN A 107 5.91 -10.73 10.56
CA GLN A 107 5.90 -12.18 10.70
C GLN A 107 4.59 -12.68 11.30
N ILE A 108 4.20 -13.86 10.89
CA ILE A 108 2.98 -14.51 11.38
C ILE A 108 3.20 -14.95 12.83
N PRO A 109 2.34 -14.54 13.81
CA PRO A 109 2.43 -15.03 15.17
C PRO A 109 2.29 -16.56 15.24
N CYS A 110 2.99 -17.20 16.17
CA CYS A 110 3.11 -18.68 16.22
C CYS A 110 1.75 -19.40 16.16
N HIS A 111 0.74 -18.93 16.87
CA HIS A 111 -0.60 -19.52 16.89
C HIS A 111 -1.45 -19.23 15.64
N GLN A 112 -0.96 -18.40 14.72
CA GLN A 112 -1.63 -18.07 13.45
C GLN A 112 -0.96 -18.75 12.25
N VAL A 113 0.17 -19.43 12.45
CA VAL A 113 0.90 -20.10 11.36
C VAL A 113 0.09 -21.25 10.78
N ALA A 114 -0.54 -22.05 11.64
CA ALA A 114 -1.38 -23.17 11.20
C ALA A 114 -2.54 -22.69 10.31
N ASP A 115 -3.26 -21.63 10.73
CA ASP A 115 -4.31 -21.03 9.94
C ASP A 115 -3.81 -20.52 8.59
N ALA A 116 -2.66 -19.83 8.57
CA ALA A 116 -2.07 -19.32 7.33
C ALA A 116 -1.77 -20.44 6.32
N VAL A 117 -1.26 -21.57 6.80
CA VAL A 117 -0.98 -22.77 5.97
C VAL A 117 -2.27 -23.46 5.53
N GLU A 118 -3.19 -23.74 6.45
CA GLU A 118 -4.45 -24.43 6.19
C GLU A 118 -5.34 -23.67 5.20
N GLN A 119 -5.38 -22.33 5.31
CA GLN A 119 -6.13 -21.43 4.42
C GLN A 119 -5.49 -21.24 3.04
N GLY A 120 -4.33 -21.86 2.77
CA GLY A 120 -3.75 -21.90 1.44
C GLY A 120 -3.02 -20.62 1.03
N THR A 121 -2.26 -20.01 1.95
CA THR A 121 -1.29 -18.98 1.56
C THR A 121 -0.31 -19.55 0.54
N ASP A 122 -0.16 -18.91 -0.63
CA ASP A 122 0.73 -19.44 -1.69
C ASP A 122 2.18 -19.42 -1.24
N VAL A 123 2.65 -18.30 -0.67
CA VAL A 123 4.01 -18.14 -0.19
C VAL A 123 4.08 -17.44 1.16
N ILE A 124 4.90 -17.95 2.07
CA ILE A 124 5.18 -17.34 3.38
C ILE A 124 6.64 -16.88 3.43
N THR A 125 6.87 -15.61 3.68
CA THR A 125 8.21 -15.09 3.95
C THR A 125 8.62 -15.38 5.38
N VAL A 126 9.82 -15.91 5.57
CA VAL A 126 10.42 -16.17 6.89
C VAL A 126 11.70 -15.36 7.07
N PHE A 127 11.93 -14.91 8.32
CA PHE A 127 13.08 -14.11 8.71
C PHE A 127 14.11 -14.91 9.53
N THR A 128 13.69 -16.07 10.06
CA THR A 128 14.52 -16.91 10.92
C THR A 128 14.25 -18.38 10.64
N LEU A 129 15.22 -19.24 10.97
CA LEU A 129 15.05 -20.69 10.91
C LEU A 129 13.99 -21.19 11.91
N ASP A 130 13.82 -20.51 13.05
CA ASP A 130 12.78 -20.88 14.02
C ASP A 130 11.39 -20.69 13.43
N LYS A 131 11.14 -19.55 12.74
CA LYS A 131 9.88 -19.35 12.02
C LYS A 131 9.70 -20.36 10.88
N ALA A 132 10.75 -20.72 10.17
CA ALA A 132 10.68 -21.75 9.16
C ALA A 132 10.30 -23.12 9.75
N ARG A 133 10.79 -23.49 10.94
CA ARG A 133 10.40 -24.70 11.68
C ARG A 133 8.93 -24.67 12.08
N GLU A 134 8.42 -23.54 12.55
CA GLU A 134 6.98 -23.38 12.84
C GLU A 134 6.10 -23.62 11.59
N VAL A 135 6.50 -23.01 10.46
CA VAL A 135 5.79 -23.19 9.17
C VAL A 135 5.87 -24.64 8.70
N SER A 136 7.05 -25.28 8.81
CA SER A 136 7.24 -26.70 8.48
C SER A 136 6.32 -27.61 9.30
N ALA A 137 6.28 -27.42 10.62
CA ALA A 137 5.44 -28.21 11.50
C ALA A 137 3.95 -28.06 11.14
N ALA A 138 3.51 -26.83 10.83
CA ALA A 138 2.14 -26.57 10.38
C ALA A 138 1.85 -27.23 9.03
N ALA A 139 2.77 -27.15 8.08
CA ALA A 139 2.63 -27.75 6.75
C ALA A 139 2.51 -29.28 6.82
N VAL A 140 3.37 -29.92 7.60
CA VAL A 140 3.32 -31.39 7.83
C VAL A 140 1.99 -31.78 8.48
N LYS A 141 1.53 -31.04 9.50
CA LYS A 141 0.24 -31.30 10.16
C LYS A 141 -0.93 -31.17 9.21
N ALA A 142 -0.89 -30.17 8.31
CA ALA A 142 -1.92 -29.93 7.30
C ALA A 142 -1.82 -30.88 6.08
N GLY A 143 -0.79 -31.75 6.00
CA GLY A 143 -0.54 -32.64 4.85
C GLY A 143 -0.22 -31.85 3.56
N ARG A 144 0.42 -30.69 3.66
CA ARG A 144 0.71 -29.79 2.53
C ARG A 144 2.21 -29.53 2.40
N ILE A 145 2.60 -29.05 1.23
CA ILE A 145 3.90 -28.44 1.00
C ILE A 145 3.66 -26.92 0.94
N GLN A 146 4.32 -26.18 1.84
CA GLN A 146 4.24 -24.74 1.91
C GLN A 146 5.47 -24.10 1.26
N SER A 147 5.22 -23.27 0.24
CA SER A 147 6.28 -22.44 -0.35
C SER A 147 6.71 -21.33 0.59
N VAL A 148 8.03 -21.12 0.67
CA VAL A 148 8.60 -20.06 1.51
C VAL A 148 9.56 -19.19 0.72
N LEU A 149 9.58 -17.88 1.07
CA LEU A 149 10.62 -16.93 0.66
C LEU A 149 11.53 -16.65 1.85
N LEU A 150 12.82 -16.54 1.60
CA LEU A 150 13.77 -16.05 2.57
C LEU A 150 13.95 -14.54 2.37
N LYS A 151 13.70 -13.73 3.40
CA LYS A 151 14.11 -12.34 3.38
C LYS A 151 15.61 -12.27 3.62
N VAL A 152 16.33 -11.60 2.72
CA VAL A 152 17.79 -11.46 2.79
C VAL A 152 18.19 -10.04 3.11
N TYR A 153 19.37 -9.83 3.68
CA TYR A 153 19.96 -8.51 3.89
C TYR A 153 21.49 -8.57 3.89
N SER A 154 22.13 -7.41 3.72
CA SER A 154 23.56 -7.15 3.89
C SER A 154 23.74 -5.94 4.81
N ASP A 155 24.92 -5.79 5.40
CA ASP A 155 25.22 -4.70 6.34
C ASP A 155 25.12 -3.29 5.71
N ASP A 156 25.33 -3.22 4.38
CA ASP A 156 25.25 -1.96 3.62
C ASP A 156 23.81 -1.60 3.16
N ASP A 157 22.82 -2.41 3.48
CA ASP A 157 21.46 -2.21 3.04
C ASP A 157 20.75 -1.08 3.81
N PHE A 158 19.84 -0.41 3.11
CA PHE A 158 18.92 0.53 3.72
C PHE A 158 17.76 -0.22 4.39
N LEU A 159 17.67 -0.16 5.72
CA LEU A 159 16.58 -0.75 6.48
C LEU A 159 15.81 0.34 7.24
N TYR A 160 14.49 0.31 7.17
CA TYR A 160 13.67 1.20 7.98
C TYR A 160 13.77 0.81 9.46
N PRO A 161 13.93 1.79 10.40
CA PRO A 161 13.92 1.50 11.82
C PRO A 161 12.66 0.73 12.26
N GLY A 162 12.87 -0.39 12.99
CA GLY A 162 11.82 -1.30 13.43
C GLY A 162 11.34 -2.29 12.34
N GLN A 163 12.01 -2.34 11.18
CA GLN A 163 11.73 -3.30 10.10
C GLN A 163 12.98 -4.11 9.72
N GLU A 164 14.04 -4.01 10.51
CA GLU A 164 15.28 -4.77 10.35
C GLU A 164 15.00 -6.26 10.54
N SER A 165 15.33 -7.07 9.56
CA SER A 165 14.99 -8.49 9.59
C SER A 165 15.55 -9.26 8.41
N GLY A 166 15.63 -10.57 8.56
CA GLY A 166 16.03 -11.50 7.50
C GLY A 166 17.31 -12.25 7.80
N PHE A 167 17.77 -12.98 6.81
CA PHE A 167 19.00 -13.75 6.82
C PHE A 167 20.14 -12.95 6.18
N VAL A 168 21.27 -12.89 6.84
CA VAL A 168 22.44 -12.22 6.27
C VAL A 168 22.94 -12.96 5.02
N GLN A 169 23.22 -12.22 3.95
CA GLN A 169 23.53 -12.78 2.63
C GLN A 169 24.66 -13.81 2.65
N HIS A 170 25.74 -13.56 3.40
CA HIS A 170 26.90 -14.44 3.41
C HIS A 170 26.64 -15.84 4.03
N SER A 171 25.63 -15.97 4.91
CA SER A 171 25.23 -17.26 5.51
C SER A 171 24.14 -17.99 4.73
N LEU A 172 23.72 -17.48 3.57
CA LEU A 172 22.54 -17.98 2.86
C LEU A 172 22.64 -19.44 2.44
N HIS A 173 23.82 -19.94 2.10
CA HIS A 173 24.01 -21.38 1.78
C HIS A 173 23.70 -22.30 2.96
N GLU A 174 24.15 -21.92 4.15
CA GLU A 174 23.88 -22.67 5.38
C GLU A 174 22.39 -22.63 5.71
N VAL A 175 21.77 -21.47 5.58
CA VAL A 175 20.33 -21.29 5.79
C VAL A 175 19.52 -22.17 4.83
N VAL A 176 19.85 -22.17 3.54
CA VAL A 176 19.16 -23.01 2.54
C VAL A 176 19.37 -24.50 2.82
N ALA A 177 20.57 -24.91 3.26
CA ALA A 177 20.82 -26.29 3.66
C ALA A 177 19.93 -26.72 4.85
N GLU A 178 19.69 -25.83 5.83
CA GLU A 178 18.76 -26.11 6.92
C GLU A 178 17.29 -26.13 6.47
N ILE A 179 16.87 -25.19 5.62
CA ILE A 179 15.51 -25.16 5.06
C ILE A 179 15.20 -26.45 4.30
N LYS A 180 16.14 -26.98 3.52
CA LYS A 180 15.96 -28.23 2.76
C LYS A 180 15.78 -29.47 3.65
N LYS A 181 16.18 -29.43 4.91
CA LYS A 181 15.96 -30.52 5.88
C LYS A 181 14.57 -30.46 6.51
N LEU A 182 13.84 -29.35 6.37
CA LEU A 182 12.54 -29.16 6.99
C LEU A 182 11.44 -29.78 6.11
N PRO A 183 10.74 -30.82 6.61
CA PRO A 183 9.70 -31.46 5.83
C PRO A 183 8.50 -30.53 5.60
N GLY A 184 7.80 -30.69 4.50
CA GLY A 184 6.63 -29.85 4.17
C GLY A 184 6.96 -28.43 3.72
N LEU A 185 8.23 -28.08 3.54
CA LEU A 185 8.63 -26.79 2.95
C LEU A 185 9.17 -26.94 1.53
N HIS A 186 8.86 -25.96 0.71
CA HIS A 186 9.48 -25.72 -0.59
C HIS A 186 10.12 -24.32 -0.59
N LEU A 187 11.41 -24.22 -0.86
CA LEU A 187 12.09 -22.96 -1.03
C LEU A 187 11.76 -22.40 -2.43
N ALA A 188 10.78 -21.50 -2.50
CA ALA A 188 10.38 -20.88 -3.75
C ALA A 188 11.30 -19.74 -4.16
N GLY A 189 11.85 -18.98 -3.19
CA GLY A 189 12.66 -17.86 -3.58
C GLY A 189 13.17 -16.95 -2.47
N LEU A 190 13.48 -15.73 -2.90
CA LEU A 190 14.05 -14.69 -2.06
C LEU A 190 13.23 -13.41 -2.15
N THR A 191 13.29 -12.59 -1.09
CA THR A 191 12.70 -11.25 -1.06
C THR A 191 13.58 -10.28 -0.26
N HIS A 192 13.44 -9.01 -0.54
CA HIS A 192 14.04 -7.92 0.22
C HIS A 192 13.16 -6.67 0.16
N PHE A 193 13.39 -5.67 1.06
CA PHE A 193 12.62 -4.43 1.13
C PHE A 193 13.39 -3.32 1.86
N PRO A 194 13.37 -2.08 1.33
CA PRO A 194 12.81 -1.65 0.05
C PRO A 194 13.81 -1.86 -1.10
N CYS A 195 13.37 -2.38 -2.24
CA CYS A 195 14.23 -2.63 -3.41
C CYS A 195 14.36 -1.41 -4.33
N LEU A 196 13.33 -0.58 -4.40
CA LEU A 196 13.30 0.68 -5.15
C LEU A 196 12.85 1.82 -4.26
N LEU A 197 13.42 3.01 -4.43
CA LEU A 197 12.98 4.24 -3.78
C LEU A 197 12.97 5.41 -4.77
N TRP A 198 12.12 6.38 -4.49
CA TRP A 198 12.14 7.67 -5.16
C TRP A 198 13.37 8.45 -4.72
N ASP A 199 14.15 8.93 -5.66
CA ASP A 199 15.28 9.84 -5.44
C ASP A 199 14.88 11.26 -5.83
N GLU A 200 14.83 12.15 -4.84
CA GLU A 200 14.42 13.54 -5.04
C GLU A 200 15.38 14.34 -5.93
N ALA A 201 16.68 14.05 -5.84
CA ALA A 201 17.69 14.76 -6.61
C ALA A 201 17.67 14.34 -8.09
N ALA A 202 17.45 13.03 -8.34
CA ALA A 202 17.36 12.50 -9.70
C ALA A 202 15.95 12.65 -10.32
N GLY A 203 14.92 12.96 -9.50
CA GLY A 203 13.53 13.05 -9.94
C GLY A 203 12.98 11.75 -10.53
N LYS A 204 13.43 10.59 -10.03
CA LYS A 204 13.02 9.27 -10.53
C LYS A 204 13.17 8.18 -9.48
N VAL A 205 12.54 7.04 -9.74
CA VAL A 205 12.72 5.82 -8.94
C VAL A 205 14.07 5.19 -9.30
N LEU A 206 14.86 4.85 -8.27
CA LEU A 206 16.17 4.22 -8.41
C LEU A 206 16.24 2.92 -7.59
N PRO A 207 17.11 1.95 -8.02
CA PRO A 207 17.46 0.81 -7.20
C PRO A 207 18.14 1.24 -5.90
N THR A 208 17.83 0.55 -4.82
CA THR A 208 18.53 0.66 -3.54
C THR A 208 19.67 -0.37 -3.46
N PRO A 209 20.60 -0.28 -2.50
CA PRO A 209 21.53 -1.37 -2.20
C PRO A 209 20.83 -2.71 -2.00
N ASN A 210 19.64 -2.72 -1.42
CA ASN A 210 18.83 -3.90 -1.15
C ASN A 210 18.49 -4.71 -2.43
N LEU A 211 18.18 -4.03 -3.53
CA LEU A 211 17.98 -4.73 -4.81
C LEU A 211 19.25 -5.44 -5.26
N HIS A 212 20.39 -4.80 -5.12
CA HIS A 212 21.68 -5.41 -5.47
C HIS A 212 21.99 -6.62 -4.57
N THR A 213 21.77 -6.51 -3.25
CA THR A 213 21.89 -7.62 -2.31
C THR A 213 20.98 -8.79 -2.70
N LEU A 214 19.72 -8.51 -3.07
CA LEU A 214 18.77 -9.53 -3.52
C LEU A 214 19.25 -10.27 -4.78
N ILE A 215 19.77 -9.52 -5.76
CA ILE A 215 20.31 -10.09 -7.01
C ILE A 215 21.58 -10.91 -6.74
N GLN A 216 22.50 -10.40 -5.93
CA GLN A 216 23.72 -11.13 -5.56
C GLN A 216 23.40 -12.42 -4.81
N ALA A 217 22.40 -12.41 -3.91
CA ALA A 217 21.94 -13.59 -3.19
C ALA A 217 21.39 -14.67 -4.16
N ARG A 218 20.55 -14.28 -5.12
CA ARG A 218 20.08 -15.18 -6.19
C ARG A 218 21.26 -15.80 -6.97
N ASP A 219 22.19 -14.96 -7.43
CA ASP A 219 23.32 -15.39 -8.27
C ASP A 219 24.28 -16.30 -7.49
N GLN A 220 24.45 -16.03 -6.18
CA GLN A 220 25.22 -16.88 -5.29
C GLN A 220 24.61 -18.29 -5.18
N LEU A 221 23.30 -18.39 -4.97
CA LEU A 221 22.59 -19.67 -4.91
C LEU A 221 22.64 -20.40 -6.25
N ALA A 222 22.46 -19.69 -7.37
CA ALA A 222 22.51 -20.27 -8.71
C ALA A 222 23.88 -20.91 -9.03
N LYS A 223 24.99 -20.28 -8.60
CA LYS A 223 26.35 -20.84 -8.74
C LYS A 223 26.51 -22.17 -8.00
N SER A 224 25.70 -22.41 -6.98
CA SER A 224 25.67 -23.67 -6.21
C SER A 224 24.59 -24.65 -6.68
N GLY A 225 24.00 -24.42 -7.85
CA GLY A 225 22.98 -25.28 -8.43
C GLY A 225 21.60 -25.16 -7.76
N ILE A 226 21.35 -24.08 -7.00
CA ILE A 226 20.05 -23.81 -6.35
C ILE A 226 19.30 -22.79 -7.19
N ALA A 227 18.29 -23.26 -7.92
CA ALA A 227 17.40 -22.38 -8.68
C ALA A 227 16.42 -21.66 -7.75
N ILE A 228 16.15 -20.38 -8.04
CA ILE A 228 15.16 -19.55 -7.39
C ILE A 228 14.03 -19.28 -8.39
N GLU A 229 12.84 -19.72 -8.07
CA GLU A 229 11.64 -19.59 -8.89
C GLU A 229 11.03 -18.20 -8.74
N GLN A 230 11.05 -17.65 -7.50
CA GLN A 230 10.47 -16.36 -7.17
C GLN A 230 11.51 -15.39 -6.61
N LEU A 231 11.67 -14.26 -7.29
CA LEU A 231 12.46 -13.14 -6.84
C LEU A 231 11.52 -11.94 -6.64
N ASN A 232 11.15 -11.69 -5.38
CA ASN A 232 10.18 -10.66 -5.02
C ASN A 232 10.89 -9.37 -4.60
N ALA A 233 10.68 -8.29 -5.34
CA ALA A 233 11.35 -7.01 -5.11
C ALA A 233 10.33 -5.86 -4.92
N PRO A 234 9.68 -5.79 -3.75
CA PRO A 234 8.69 -4.75 -3.45
C PRO A 234 9.34 -3.40 -3.18
N SER A 235 8.50 -2.38 -3.22
CA SER A 235 8.67 -0.94 -3.03
C SER A 235 8.69 -0.18 -4.35
N ALA A 236 8.01 0.98 -4.34
CA ALA A 236 7.86 1.90 -5.47
C ALA A 236 7.43 1.22 -6.79
N THR A 237 6.68 0.11 -6.69
CA THR A 237 6.15 -0.61 -7.85
C THR A 237 5.08 0.23 -8.55
N SER A 238 5.31 0.51 -9.84
CA SER A 238 4.44 1.28 -10.73
C SER A 238 4.71 0.92 -12.18
N CYS A 239 3.87 1.34 -13.11
CA CYS A 239 4.09 1.13 -14.55
C CYS A 239 5.47 1.60 -15.02
N THR A 240 5.99 2.69 -14.45
CA THR A 240 7.29 3.24 -14.82
C THR A 240 8.48 2.51 -14.18
N SER A 241 8.29 1.80 -13.08
CA SER A 241 9.35 1.05 -12.41
C SER A 241 9.42 -0.44 -12.78
N LEU A 242 8.34 -1.03 -13.30
CA LEU A 242 8.31 -2.42 -13.75
C LEU A 242 9.37 -2.76 -14.81
N PRO A 243 9.63 -1.92 -15.83
CA PRO A 243 10.70 -2.16 -16.78
C PRO A 243 12.09 -2.25 -16.13
N LEU A 244 12.31 -1.43 -15.08
CA LEU A 244 13.56 -1.44 -14.32
C LEU A 244 13.71 -2.75 -13.55
N LEU A 245 12.66 -3.22 -12.86
CA LEU A 245 12.67 -4.50 -12.14
C LEU A 245 12.95 -5.69 -13.07
N ALA A 246 12.36 -5.68 -14.27
CA ALA A 246 12.59 -6.72 -15.28
C ALA A 246 14.06 -6.83 -15.72
N GLN A 247 14.79 -5.70 -15.82
CA GLN A 247 16.21 -5.71 -16.17
C GLN A 247 17.07 -6.47 -15.14
N TYR A 248 16.62 -6.58 -13.89
CA TYR A 248 17.28 -7.32 -12.82
C TYR A 248 16.78 -8.76 -12.70
N GLY A 249 15.85 -9.20 -13.56
CA GLY A 249 15.29 -10.54 -13.51
C GLY A 249 14.34 -10.76 -12.34
N VAL A 250 13.72 -9.69 -11.83
CA VAL A 250 12.67 -9.76 -10.81
C VAL A 250 11.44 -10.41 -11.40
N THR A 251 10.82 -11.33 -10.65
CA THR A 251 9.65 -12.09 -11.09
C THR A 251 8.36 -11.61 -10.44
N HIS A 252 8.43 -11.01 -9.24
CA HIS A 252 7.27 -10.58 -8.47
C HIS A 252 7.48 -9.18 -7.88
N ALA A 253 6.40 -8.39 -7.82
CA ALA A 253 6.39 -7.06 -7.21
C ALA A 253 5.03 -6.75 -6.56
N GLU A 254 4.98 -5.67 -5.75
CA GLU A 254 3.85 -5.37 -4.86
C GLU A 254 3.42 -3.90 -4.99
N PRO A 255 2.58 -3.54 -5.97
CA PRO A 255 2.08 -2.17 -6.09
C PRO A 255 1.11 -1.84 -4.95
N GLY A 256 1.27 -0.64 -4.39
CA GLY A 256 0.41 -0.09 -3.35
C GLY A 256 0.02 1.35 -3.66
N HIS A 257 0.90 2.32 -3.42
CA HIS A 257 0.63 3.74 -3.69
C HIS A 257 0.34 4.03 -5.16
N ALA A 258 0.85 3.26 -6.08
CA ALA A 258 0.58 3.42 -7.50
C ALA A 258 -0.89 3.12 -7.84
N LEU A 259 -1.58 2.22 -7.10
CA LEU A 259 -3.01 2.00 -7.26
C LEU A 259 -3.82 3.29 -7.02
N THR A 260 -3.45 4.05 -6.01
CA THR A 260 -4.11 5.32 -5.67
C THR A 260 -3.55 6.53 -6.42
N GLY A 261 -2.50 6.33 -7.25
CA GLY A 261 -1.80 7.39 -7.97
C GLY A 261 -0.95 8.31 -7.07
N THR A 262 -0.89 8.04 -5.76
CA THR A 262 -0.14 8.88 -4.80
C THR A 262 1.35 8.52 -4.77
N ILE A 263 1.97 8.50 -5.94
CA ILE A 263 3.41 8.27 -6.13
C ILE A 263 4.16 9.59 -6.36
N PRO A 264 5.38 9.75 -5.83
CA PRO A 264 6.12 11.02 -5.92
C PRO A 264 6.27 11.56 -7.35
N ALA A 265 6.43 10.69 -8.34
CA ALA A 265 6.54 11.06 -9.75
C ALA A 265 5.33 11.89 -10.25
N ASN A 266 4.12 11.69 -9.70
CA ASN A 266 2.93 12.47 -10.05
C ASN A 266 2.98 13.95 -9.62
N GLN A 267 3.92 14.33 -8.75
CA GLN A 267 4.14 15.74 -8.41
C GLN A 267 4.84 16.50 -9.55
N GLN A 268 5.72 15.83 -10.27
CA GLN A 268 6.53 16.45 -11.32
C GLN A 268 5.88 16.38 -12.70
N GLY A 269 4.92 15.47 -12.89
CA GLY A 269 4.23 15.29 -14.17
C GLY A 269 3.29 14.08 -14.14
N ASP A 270 2.49 13.94 -15.19
CA ASP A 270 1.53 12.85 -15.27
C ASP A 270 2.23 11.51 -15.49
N GLN A 271 1.81 10.53 -14.70
CA GLN A 271 2.22 9.15 -14.81
C GLN A 271 1.10 8.31 -15.41
N PRO A 272 1.36 7.06 -15.83
CA PRO A 272 0.29 6.14 -16.24
C PRO A 272 -0.79 5.99 -15.18
N GLU A 273 -0.40 5.86 -13.90
CA GLU A 273 -1.33 5.86 -12.78
C GLU A 273 -1.69 7.29 -12.36
N ARG A 274 -2.98 7.58 -12.28
CA ARG A 274 -3.52 8.89 -11.91
C ARG A 274 -4.05 8.91 -10.49
N ILE A 275 -4.15 10.10 -9.90
CA ILE A 275 -4.72 10.28 -8.57
C ILE A 275 -6.17 9.75 -8.55
N ALA A 276 -6.43 8.80 -7.64
CA ALA A 276 -7.70 8.11 -7.49
C ALA A 276 -8.30 8.28 -6.09
N MET A 277 -7.75 9.15 -5.24
CA MET A 277 -8.28 9.37 -3.90
C MET A 277 -7.96 10.77 -3.37
N LEU A 278 -8.80 11.22 -2.46
CA LEU A 278 -8.60 12.40 -1.62
C LEU A 278 -9.06 12.12 -0.20
N TRP A 279 -8.63 12.94 0.75
CA TRP A 279 -9.16 12.94 2.10
C TRP A 279 -9.98 14.19 2.33
N LEU A 280 -11.25 13.99 2.72
CA LEU A 280 -12.23 15.03 3.01
C LEU A 280 -12.33 15.26 4.52
N SER A 281 -12.12 16.49 4.94
CA SER A 281 -12.31 16.97 6.28
C SER A 281 -13.19 18.21 6.29
N GLU A 282 -13.34 18.87 7.44
CA GLU A 282 -14.19 20.05 7.61
C GLU A 282 -13.63 20.97 8.70
N ILE A 283 -13.76 22.28 8.54
CA ILE A 283 -13.38 23.28 9.55
C ILE A 283 -14.30 23.14 10.77
N SER A 284 -13.70 22.82 11.91
CA SER A 284 -14.39 22.65 13.19
C SER A 284 -14.46 23.97 13.99
N HIS A 285 -13.35 24.73 14.03
CA HIS A 285 -13.23 25.94 14.86
C HIS A 285 -12.01 26.77 14.46
N HIS A 286 -11.87 27.94 15.11
CA HIS A 286 -10.73 28.83 14.96
C HIS A 286 -9.98 28.97 16.29
N PHE A 287 -8.68 29.19 16.19
CA PHE A 287 -7.86 29.57 17.34
C PHE A 287 -6.65 30.40 16.89
N ARG A 288 -6.49 31.60 17.46
CA ARG A 288 -5.35 32.53 17.22
C ARG A 288 -5.06 32.80 15.73
N GLY A 289 -6.11 33.03 14.94
CA GLY A 289 -6.00 33.38 13.52
C GLY A 289 -5.81 32.22 12.57
N ASP A 290 -5.89 30.96 13.08
CA ASP A 290 -5.85 29.75 12.30
C ASP A 290 -7.18 29.00 12.36
N SER A 291 -7.45 28.21 11.33
CA SER A 291 -8.59 27.28 11.29
C SER A 291 -8.14 25.88 11.63
N TYR A 292 -9.01 25.11 12.27
CA TYR A 292 -8.76 23.73 12.66
C TYR A 292 -9.78 22.81 12.00
N CYS A 293 -9.31 21.82 11.24
CA CYS A 293 -10.16 20.78 10.65
C CYS A 293 -9.98 19.45 11.38
N TYR A 294 -10.95 18.52 11.24
CA TYR A 294 -10.85 17.17 11.81
C TYR A 294 -9.62 16.43 11.26
N GLY A 295 -8.93 15.65 12.11
CA GLY A 295 -7.59 15.13 11.85
C GLY A 295 -7.44 13.62 11.68
N GLY A 296 -8.52 12.83 11.78
CA GLY A 296 -8.47 11.37 11.86
C GLY A 296 -7.75 10.65 10.72
N GLY A 297 -7.77 11.22 9.51
CA GLY A 297 -7.09 10.68 8.33
C GLY A 297 -5.62 11.09 8.17
N TYR A 298 -5.10 11.89 9.09
CA TYR A 298 -3.72 12.33 9.00
C TYR A 298 -2.74 11.17 9.13
N TYR A 299 -1.79 11.11 8.21
CA TYR A 299 -0.68 10.17 8.23
C TYR A 299 0.63 10.94 8.25
N ARG A 300 1.37 10.90 9.37
CA ARG A 300 2.57 11.72 9.63
C ARG A 300 3.64 11.61 8.54
N ARG A 301 3.81 10.42 7.98
CA ARG A 301 4.76 10.14 6.89
C ARG A 301 4.18 10.43 5.50
N GLY A 302 3.00 11.05 5.43
CA GLY A 302 2.28 11.35 4.19
C GLY A 302 2.72 12.65 3.53
N HIS A 303 3.51 13.48 4.23
CA HIS A 303 3.99 14.78 3.74
C HIS A 303 2.85 15.70 3.26
N ALA A 304 1.72 15.70 3.99
CA ALA A 304 0.65 16.66 3.76
C ALA A 304 1.15 18.08 4.01
N GLN A 305 0.94 18.99 3.07
CA GLN A 305 1.44 20.37 3.11
C GLN A 305 0.36 21.39 2.79
N HIS A 306 -0.54 21.05 1.85
CA HIS A 306 -1.54 21.96 1.31
C HIS A 306 -2.92 21.31 1.39
N ALA A 307 -3.94 22.17 1.53
CA ALA A 307 -5.34 21.80 1.48
C ALA A 307 -6.13 22.76 0.60
N LEU A 308 -7.26 22.30 0.07
CA LEU A 308 -8.27 23.13 -0.56
C LEU A 308 -9.43 23.30 0.43
N VAL A 309 -9.78 24.54 0.73
CA VAL A 309 -10.93 24.86 1.57
C VAL A 309 -12.06 25.36 0.69
N PHE A 310 -13.19 24.67 0.73
CA PHE A 310 -14.40 25.04 0.01
C PHE A 310 -15.39 25.69 0.96
N SER A 311 -15.74 26.95 0.69
CA SER A 311 -16.72 27.71 1.46
C SER A 311 -18.09 27.64 0.78
N PRO A 312 -19.10 26.99 1.39
CA PRO A 312 -20.42 26.82 0.77
C PRO A 312 -21.13 28.13 0.46
N GLU A 313 -20.92 29.19 1.28
CA GLU A 313 -21.59 30.48 1.17
C GLU A 313 -21.31 31.18 -0.17
N ASN A 314 -20.09 31.11 -0.65
CA ASN A 314 -19.65 31.79 -1.87
C ASN A 314 -19.17 30.84 -2.98
N GLN A 315 -19.29 29.53 -2.76
CA GLN A 315 -18.88 28.45 -3.70
C GLN A 315 -17.39 28.57 -4.09
N LYS A 316 -16.56 29.16 -3.23
CA LYS A 316 -15.15 29.44 -3.51
C LYS A 316 -14.27 28.33 -2.94
N ILE A 317 -13.31 27.87 -3.74
CA ILE A 317 -12.21 27.02 -3.30
C ILE A 317 -10.98 27.92 -3.09
N THR A 318 -10.38 27.84 -1.90
CA THR A 318 -9.16 28.58 -1.54
C THR A 318 -8.10 27.58 -1.12
N GLU A 319 -6.89 27.72 -1.63
CA GLU A 319 -5.75 26.91 -1.20
C GLU A 319 -5.14 27.49 0.08
N THR A 320 -4.74 26.60 1.00
CA THR A 320 -4.07 26.98 2.25
C THR A 320 -3.00 25.96 2.62
N ASN A 321 -2.13 26.36 3.56
CA ASN A 321 -1.07 25.50 4.08
C ASN A 321 -1.49 24.80 5.36
N LEU A 322 -1.18 23.52 5.45
CA LEU A 322 -1.17 22.80 6.72
C LEU A 322 0.03 23.29 7.54
N LYS A 323 -0.23 23.74 8.77
CA LYS A 323 0.83 24.08 9.71
C LYS A 323 1.46 22.84 10.31
N THR A 324 2.62 22.99 10.92
CA THR A 324 3.32 21.86 11.55
C THR A 324 2.43 21.19 12.60
N VAL A 325 2.26 19.90 12.47
CA VAL A 325 1.56 19.05 13.44
C VAL A 325 2.59 18.52 14.44
N ASP A 326 2.37 18.83 15.71
CA ASP A 326 3.26 18.40 16.79
C ASP A 326 3.12 16.90 17.06
N ASP A 327 4.25 16.21 17.25
CA ASP A 327 4.29 14.77 17.51
C ASP A 327 3.94 14.39 18.95
N SER A 328 3.89 15.35 19.87
CA SER A 328 3.56 15.14 21.28
C SER A 328 2.05 15.00 21.55
N SER A 329 1.20 15.25 20.55
CA SER A 329 -0.25 15.24 20.68
C SER A 329 -0.94 14.30 19.71
N ILE A 330 -2.16 13.91 20.04
CA ILE A 330 -3.05 13.17 19.14
C ILE A 330 -3.62 14.15 18.12
N ASP A 331 -3.62 13.77 16.86
CA ASP A 331 -4.10 14.55 15.73
C ASP A 331 -5.65 14.55 15.63
N TYR A 332 -6.33 15.01 16.70
CA TYR A 332 -7.79 15.20 16.65
C TYR A 332 -8.18 16.28 15.65
N TYR A 333 -7.34 17.32 15.55
CA TYR A 333 -7.50 18.43 14.63
C TYR A 333 -6.18 18.77 13.95
N LEU A 334 -6.28 19.31 12.73
CA LEU A 334 -5.14 19.81 11.99
C LEU A 334 -5.23 21.33 11.82
N PRO A 335 -4.16 22.09 12.13
CA PRO A 335 -4.14 23.54 11.98
C PRO A 335 -3.87 23.94 10.54
N LEU A 336 -4.73 24.78 9.97
CA LEU A 336 -4.61 25.40 8.67
C LEU A 336 -4.32 26.91 8.81
N ALA A 337 -3.45 27.42 7.97
CA ALA A 337 -3.10 28.84 7.97
C ALA A 337 -4.29 29.70 7.50
N GLY A 338 -4.69 30.69 8.32
CA GLY A 338 -5.78 31.62 8.02
C GLY A 338 -7.15 31.17 8.56
N GLU A 339 -8.09 32.12 8.53
CA GLU A 339 -9.46 31.91 9.03
C GLU A 339 -10.41 31.63 7.86
N PHE A 340 -11.11 30.48 7.94
CA PHE A 340 -12.13 30.04 6.98
C PHE A 340 -13.44 29.81 7.74
N PRO A 341 -14.61 30.02 7.12
CA PRO A 341 -15.89 29.78 7.80
C PRO A 341 -15.95 28.37 8.42
N VAL A 342 -16.44 28.27 9.64
CA VAL A 342 -16.73 26.97 10.28
C VAL A 342 -17.69 26.19 9.37
N SER A 343 -17.56 24.86 9.34
CA SER A 343 -18.29 23.97 8.43
C SER A 343 -17.93 24.15 6.94
N SER A 344 -16.78 24.77 6.61
CA SER A 344 -16.22 24.69 5.25
C SER A 344 -15.57 23.32 5.04
N ALA A 345 -15.78 22.71 3.89
CA ALA A 345 -15.10 21.45 3.56
C ALA A 345 -13.60 21.65 3.30
N VAL A 346 -12.81 20.69 3.70
CA VAL A 346 -11.35 20.69 3.51
C VAL A 346 -10.93 19.44 2.73
N VAL A 347 -10.25 19.63 1.62
CA VAL A 347 -9.76 18.55 0.77
C VAL A 347 -8.24 18.48 0.83
N PHE A 348 -7.73 17.31 1.17
CA PHE A 348 -6.31 16.99 1.10
C PHE A 348 -6.04 15.89 0.07
N CYS A 349 -4.84 15.88 -0.48
CA CYS A 349 -4.30 14.76 -1.22
C CYS A 349 -2.82 14.58 -0.88
N PHE A 350 -2.51 13.46 -0.25
CA PHE A 350 -1.15 13.15 0.19
C PHE A 350 -0.94 11.63 0.20
N ARG A 351 0.32 11.21 0.33
CA ARG A 351 0.67 9.79 0.44
C ARG A 351 0.18 9.24 1.75
N THR A 352 -0.61 8.18 1.72
CA THR A 352 -1.18 7.59 2.92
C THR A 352 -1.11 6.07 2.96
N GLN A 353 -1.31 5.55 4.15
CA GLN A 353 -1.62 4.15 4.42
C GLN A 353 -2.88 4.17 5.29
N ILE A 354 -4.04 4.09 4.65
CA ILE A 354 -5.34 4.31 5.31
C ILE A 354 -5.52 3.41 6.54
N PHE A 355 -5.00 2.18 6.50
CA PHE A 355 -5.16 1.20 7.59
C PHE A 355 -4.60 1.63 8.95
N VAL A 356 -3.76 2.66 9.01
CA VAL A 356 -3.22 3.23 10.27
C VAL A 356 -3.93 4.53 10.68
N THR A 357 -4.97 4.92 9.96
CA THR A 357 -5.79 6.10 10.25
C THR A 357 -7.09 5.71 10.96
N ARG A 358 -7.87 6.71 11.38
CA ARG A 358 -9.19 6.51 12.03
C ARG A 358 -10.35 6.91 11.12
N SER A 359 -10.06 7.36 9.89
CA SER A 359 -11.05 7.85 8.93
C SER A 359 -11.89 6.73 8.35
N ASP A 360 -13.10 7.07 7.96
CA ASP A 360 -13.92 6.25 7.09
C ASP A 360 -13.36 6.20 5.66
N VAL A 361 -13.76 5.19 4.92
CA VAL A 361 -13.42 5.02 3.50
C VAL A 361 -14.71 4.94 2.69
N VAL A 362 -14.90 5.90 1.80
CA VAL A 362 -16.08 5.99 0.93
C VAL A 362 -15.67 5.68 -0.51
N LEU A 363 -16.26 4.64 -1.06
CA LEU A 363 -16.04 4.23 -2.44
C LEU A 363 -17.07 4.90 -3.34
N VAL A 364 -16.62 5.63 -4.35
CA VAL A 364 -17.49 6.35 -5.30
C VAL A 364 -17.19 5.93 -6.72
N SER A 365 -18.20 5.46 -7.45
CA SER A 365 -18.14 5.17 -8.88
C SER A 365 -18.82 6.26 -9.71
N GLY A 366 -18.66 6.22 -11.03
CA GLY A 366 -19.36 7.13 -11.96
C GLY A 366 -18.86 8.58 -11.98
N ILE A 367 -17.78 8.89 -11.27
CA ILE A 367 -17.24 10.25 -11.12
C ILE A 367 -16.94 10.88 -12.50
N GLN A 368 -16.25 10.15 -13.36
CA GLN A 368 -15.84 10.66 -14.67
C GLN A 368 -17.02 10.80 -15.67
N ARG A 369 -18.15 10.17 -15.37
CA ARG A 369 -19.39 10.31 -16.14
C ARG A 369 -20.31 11.43 -15.64
N GLY A 370 -19.92 12.11 -14.53
CA GLY A 370 -20.74 13.13 -13.89
C GLY A 370 -21.92 12.58 -13.06
N GLU A 371 -21.93 11.28 -12.80
CA GLU A 371 -22.96 10.55 -12.05
C GLU A 371 -22.35 9.85 -10.84
N PRO A 372 -21.81 10.60 -9.85
CA PRO A 372 -21.14 9.99 -8.70
C PRO A 372 -22.13 9.22 -7.82
N GLU A 373 -21.86 7.94 -7.62
CA GLU A 373 -22.62 7.04 -6.78
C GLU A 373 -21.72 6.43 -5.70
N ILE A 374 -22.17 6.44 -4.43
CA ILE A 374 -21.48 5.75 -3.34
C ILE A 374 -21.82 4.27 -3.43
N VAL A 375 -20.80 3.45 -3.66
CA VAL A 375 -20.94 2.00 -3.81
C VAL A 375 -20.51 1.21 -2.57
N GLY A 376 -20.06 1.90 -1.52
CA GLY A 376 -19.77 1.30 -0.22
C GLY A 376 -19.10 2.26 0.74
N ARG A 377 -19.29 1.97 2.05
CA ARG A 377 -18.64 2.68 3.17
C ARG A 377 -18.00 1.68 4.09
N TYR A 378 -16.78 1.97 4.51
CA TYR A 378 -15.96 1.09 5.32
C TYR A 378 -15.18 1.88 6.35
N ASP A 379 -14.75 1.22 7.42
CA ASP A 379 -13.72 1.78 8.29
C ASP A 379 -12.32 1.63 7.64
N SER A 380 -11.31 2.20 8.27
CA SER A 380 -9.92 2.13 7.79
C SER A 380 -9.30 0.72 7.79
N LEU A 381 -9.98 -0.25 8.38
CA LEU A 381 -9.56 -1.65 8.49
C LEU A 381 -10.34 -2.59 7.56
N GLY A 382 -11.24 -2.05 6.74
CA GLY A 382 -12.00 -2.79 5.74
C GLY A 382 -13.30 -3.41 6.25
N ASN A 383 -13.78 -3.03 7.43
CA ASN A 383 -15.10 -3.46 7.88
C ASN A 383 -16.19 -2.57 7.27
N SER A 384 -17.27 -3.17 6.75
CA SER A 384 -18.42 -2.41 6.23
C SER A 384 -19.09 -1.60 7.35
N LEU A 385 -19.45 -0.36 7.03
CA LEU A 385 -20.25 0.53 7.88
C LEU A 385 -21.73 0.51 7.50
N GLU A 386 -22.08 -0.20 6.44
CA GLU A 386 -23.46 -0.42 6.03
C GLU A 386 -24.00 -1.65 6.75
N ALA A 387 -25.19 -1.51 7.37
CA ALA A 387 -25.85 -2.56 8.15
C ALA A 387 -26.41 -3.68 7.26
#